data_829d1cefeca84d1a83c110492fe44ff3
#
_entry.id   829d1cefeca84d1a83c110492fe44ff3
#
_cell.length_a   1.000
_cell.length_b   1.000
_cell.length_c   1.000
_cell.angle_alpha   90.00
_cell.angle_beta   90.00
_cell.angle_gamma   90.00
#
_symmetry.space_group_name_H-M   'P 1'
#
loop_
_entity.id
_entity.type
_entity.pdbx_description
1 polymer ?
#
loop_
_entity_poly.entity_id
_entity_poly.type
_entity_poly.pdbx_seq_one_letter_code
_entity_poly.pdbx_strand_id
1 'polypeptide(L)'
;MAGPEQHEAVAIVRMGCRWPGGVRNAPELWEFLVNKVDGWREFDEPQFSTRGFYHPNSDRPGTMSMRGAFLADEDARLFDHSFFGMTRLEVDTLDPSQRKLLEVTYEAIENAGETWESVSGSRTGVFVGNFCLDHWMIQSQDWDNPRPYAFTGAGTSILENRISYIFFFQGPSLTVDTACSSSMYALHLAVNAIRAGDCDSAIVASANWIADTGVQIALDKLGVLSASSRCHTFDARAEGYARGEGYGAIYLKRPSLAIEQQSPIRAMIRGTAINSNGRTGGITRPTIGRGLGFGPGF
;
A
#
# COMPACT_ATOMS: atom_id res chain seq x y z
N MET A 1 16.88 37.60 8.02
CA MET A 1 16.18 36.34 8.23
C MET A 1 15.52 36.01 6.91
N ALA A 2 15.97 34.97 6.19
CA ALA A 2 15.27 34.47 5.00
C ALA A 2 13.88 34.05 5.43
N GLY A 3 12.84 34.52 4.77
CA GLY A 3 11.47 34.04 4.99
C GLY A 3 11.40 32.54 4.75
N PRO A 4 10.35 31.85 5.23
CA PRO A 4 10.20 30.40 5.00
C PRO A 4 10.31 30.19 3.50
N GLU A 5 11.27 29.36 3.06
CA GLU A 5 11.35 28.90 1.69
C GLU A 5 9.99 28.32 1.31
N GLN A 6 9.30 28.97 0.39
CA GLN A 6 8.07 28.42 -0.18
C GLN A 6 8.48 27.21 -1.01
N HIS A 7 8.45 26.04 -0.38
CA HIS A 7 8.67 24.80 -1.09
C HIS A 7 7.60 24.67 -2.18
N GLU A 8 8.02 24.39 -3.41
CA GLU A 8 7.13 24.17 -4.54
C GLU A 8 6.14 23.05 -4.20
N ALA A 9 4.86 23.26 -4.50
CA ALA A 9 3.84 22.23 -4.37
C ALA A 9 4.13 21.09 -5.36
N VAL A 10 3.62 19.88 -5.08
CA VAL A 10 3.76 18.74 -5.97
C VAL A 10 2.37 18.34 -6.49
N ALA A 11 2.25 18.12 -7.80
CA ALA A 11 1.00 17.78 -8.43
C ALA A 11 0.71 16.28 -8.31
N ILE A 12 -0.50 15.92 -7.87
CA ILE A 12 -1.06 14.58 -8.07
C ILE A 12 -1.72 14.59 -9.46
N VAL A 13 -1.17 13.80 -10.37
CA VAL A 13 -1.64 13.74 -11.75
C VAL A 13 -2.78 12.73 -11.87
N ARG A 14 -2.55 11.49 -11.47
CA ARG A 14 -3.53 10.40 -11.55
C ARG A 14 -3.28 9.33 -10.48
N MET A 15 -4.19 8.36 -10.44
CA MET A 15 -4.14 7.23 -9.52
C MET A 15 -4.78 5.99 -10.15
N GLY A 16 -4.34 4.81 -9.69
CA GLY A 16 -4.94 3.50 -9.92
C GLY A 16 -5.13 2.80 -8.58
N CYS A 17 -6.16 2.00 -8.43
CA CYS A 17 -6.41 1.31 -7.17
C CYS A 17 -7.23 0.02 -7.33
N ARG A 18 -7.12 -0.85 -6.32
CA ARG A 18 -7.97 -2.01 -6.07
C ARG A 18 -8.32 -2.01 -4.59
N TRP A 19 -9.58 -1.77 -4.25
CA TRP A 19 -10.06 -1.73 -2.88
C TRP A 19 -11.19 -2.74 -2.67
N PRO A 20 -11.52 -3.11 -1.41
CA PRO A 20 -12.69 -3.91 -1.07
C PRO A 20 -13.98 -3.33 -1.66
N GLY A 21 -14.93 -4.21 -2.00
CA GLY A 21 -16.20 -3.81 -2.62
C GLY A 21 -16.11 -3.53 -4.11
N GLY A 22 -15.11 -4.07 -4.81
CA GLY A 22 -14.94 -3.97 -6.25
C GLY A 22 -14.47 -2.61 -6.76
N VAL A 23 -13.99 -1.74 -5.86
CA VAL A 23 -13.55 -0.39 -6.19
C VAL A 23 -12.21 -0.42 -6.95
N ARG A 24 -12.20 0.16 -8.16
CA ARG A 24 -11.04 0.17 -9.06
C ARG A 24 -10.52 1.56 -9.41
N ASN A 25 -11.25 2.59 -9.05
CA ASN A 25 -10.89 3.99 -9.35
C ASN A 25 -11.52 4.97 -8.36
N ALA A 26 -11.11 6.23 -8.41
CA ALA A 26 -11.59 7.26 -7.50
C ALA A 26 -13.10 7.57 -7.61
N PRO A 27 -13.73 7.62 -8.79
CA PRO A 27 -15.18 7.73 -8.91
C PRO A 27 -15.93 6.59 -8.23
N GLU A 28 -15.53 5.34 -8.45
CA GLU A 28 -16.13 4.18 -7.78
C GLU A 28 -15.95 4.21 -6.27
N LEU A 29 -14.79 4.67 -5.78
CA LEU A 29 -14.58 4.89 -4.34
C LEU A 29 -15.57 5.91 -3.79
N TRP A 30 -15.81 7.00 -4.52
CA TRP A 30 -16.79 8.01 -4.12
C TRP A 30 -18.20 7.42 -4.02
N GLU A 31 -18.65 6.70 -5.05
CA GLU A 31 -19.96 6.04 -5.05
C GLU A 31 -20.09 5.00 -3.94
N PHE A 32 -19.04 4.20 -3.72
CA PHE A 32 -18.97 3.23 -2.63
C PHE A 32 -19.20 3.89 -1.25
N LEU A 33 -18.51 5.02 -1.01
CA LEU A 33 -18.60 5.74 0.26
C LEU A 33 -19.96 6.46 0.44
N VAL A 34 -20.45 7.14 -0.59
CA VAL A 34 -21.73 7.88 -0.55
C VAL A 34 -22.89 6.93 -0.34
N ASN A 35 -22.86 5.77 -0.99
CA ASN A 35 -23.88 4.74 -0.86
C ASN A 35 -23.72 3.87 0.40
N LYS A 36 -22.69 4.13 1.23
CA LYS A 36 -22.40 3.40 2.47
C LYS A 36 -22.30 1.88 2.24
N VAL A 37 -21.69 1.48 1.12
CA VAL A 37 -21.51 0.07 0.80
C VAL A 37 -20.54 -0.56 1.80
N ASP A 38 -20.84 -1.76 2.26
CA ASP A 38 -19.98 -2.53 3.16
C ASP A 38 -19.09 -3.48 2.35
N GLY A 39 -17.81 -3.24 2.34
CA GLY A 39 -16.81 -4.09 1.66
C GLY A 39 -16.29 -5.25 2.52
N TRP A 40 -16.87 -5.47 3.70
CA TRP A 40 -16.46 -6.58 4.55
C TRP A 40 -16.99 -7.92 4.03
N ARG A 41 -16.17 -8.97 4.11
CA ARG A 41 -16.59 -10.34 3.84
C ARG A 41 -15.86 -11.35 4.74
N GLU A 42 -16.40 -12.54 4.88
CA GLU A 42 -15.72 -13.63 5.55
C GLU A 42 -14.47 -14.05 4.76
N PHE A 43 -13.49 -14.60 5.49
CA PHE A 43 -12.35 -15.25 4.85
C PHE A 43 -12.82 -16.46 4.07
N ASP A 44 -12.39 -16.57 2.82
CA ASP A 44 -12.75 -17.64 1.91
C ASP A 44 -11.51 -18.37 1.37
N GLU A 45 -11.67 -19.68 1.17
CA GLU A 45 -10.68 -20.48 0.47
C GLU A 45 -10.73 -20.15 -1.05
N PRO A 46 -9.60 -20.24 -1.76
CA PRO A 46 -8.32 -20.79 -1.31
C PRO A 46 -7.30 -19.78 -0.77
N GLN A 47 -7.64 -18.49 -0.69
CA GLN A 47 -6.68 -17.46 -0.29
C GLN A 47 -6.36 -17.57 1.21
N PHE A 48 -7.36 -17.74 2.05
CA PHE A 48 -7.21 -17.76 3.48
C PHE A 48 -8.17 -18.76 4.13
N SER A 49 -7.62 -19.81 4.73
CA SER A 49 -8.43 -20.82 5.42
C SER A 49 -8.53 -20.53 6.92
N THR A 50 -9.75 -20.42 7.42
CA THR A 50 -10.00 -20.32 8.87
C THR A 50 -10.10 -21.68 9.55
N ARG A 51 -10.11 -22.79 8.79
CA ARG A 51 -10.26 -24.16 9.32
C ARG A 51 -9.12 -24.51 10.27
N GLY A 52 -9.46 -24.88 11.50
CA GLY A 52 -8.49 -25.21 12.55
C GLY A 52 -7.83 -24.00 13.23
N PHE A 53 -7.99 -22.79 12.68
CA PHE A 53 -7.40 -21.56 13.22
C PHE A 53 -8.43 -20.61 13.86
N TYR A 54 -9.71 -20.74 13.55
CA TYR A 54 -10.74 -19.92 14.18
C TYR A 54 -11.20 -20.51 15.52
N HIS A 55 -11.29 -19.68 16.54
CA HIS A 55 -11.93 -19.97 17.81
C HIS A 55 -12.49 -18.70 18.46
N PRO A 56 -13.74 -18.71 19.00
CA PRO A 56 -14.35 -17.50 19.55
C PRO A 56 -13.67 -16.98 20.82
N ASN A 57 -12.90 -17.82 21.53
CA ASN A 57 -12.10 -17.38 22.65
C ASN A 57 -10.72 -16.91 22.13
N SER A 58 -10.49 -15.60 22.20
CA SER A 58 -9.23 -14.97 21.77
C SER A 58 -8.00 -15.41 22.59
N ASP A 59 -8.18 -15.91 23.81
CA ASP A 59 -7.07 -16.35 24.67
C ASP A 59 -6.51 -17.72 24.27
N ARG A 60 -7.26 -18.49 23.44
CA ARG A 60 -6.80 -19.81 23.00
C ARG A 60 -5.55 -19.70 22.13
N PRO A 61 -4.42 -20.35 22.50
CA PRO A 61 -3.20 -20.33 21.72
C PRO A 61 -3.39 -20.90 20.31
N GLY A 62 -2.67 -20.34 19.32
CA GLY A 62 -2.66 -20.82 17.94
C GLY A 62 -3.97 -20.62 17.18
N THR A 63 -4.89 -19.79 17.70
CA THR A 63 -6.15 -19.47 17.04
C THR A 63 -6.39 -17.97 16.97
N MET A 64 -7.27 -17.55 16.07
CA MET A 64 -7.77 -16.18 15.92
C MET A 64 -9.26 -16.11 16.20
N SER A 65 -9.75 -14.99 16.67
CA SER A 65 -11.16 -14.78 17.02
C SER A 65 -12.00 -14.15 15.91
N MET A 66 -11.38 -13.59 14.87
CA MET A 66 -12.09 -12.99 13.74
C MET A 66 -12.35 -13.97 12.60
N ARG A 67 -13.42 -13.70 11.83
CA ARG A 67 -13.85 -14.54 10.70
C ARG A 67 -13.70 -13.89 9.34
N GLY A 68 -13.36 -12.61 9.28
CA GLY A 68 -13.31 -11.89 8.03
C GLY A 68 -12.55 -10.58 8.13
N ALA A 69 -12.48 -9.90 7.01
CA ALA A 69 -11.78 -8.64 6.82
C ALA A 69 -12.41 -7.87 5.66
N PHE A 70 -11.87 -6.69 5.37
CA PHE A 70 -12.15 -5.96 4.13
C PHE A 70 -11.22 -6.48 3.04
N LEU A 71 -11.66 -7.52 2.33
CA LEU A 71 -10.84 -8.20 1.31
C LEU A 71 -11.09 -7.61 -0.07
N ALA A 72 -10.05 -7.53 -0.89
CA ALA A 72 -10.19 -7.16 -2.29
C ALA A 72 -11.02 -8.22 -3.04
N ASP A 73 -11.94 -7.78 -3.91
CA ASP A 73 -12.84 -8.69 -4.65
C ASP A 73 -12.14 -9.36 -5.83
N GLU A 74 -11.02 -8.83 -6.25
CA GLU A 74 -10.27 -9.33 -7.39
C GLU A 74 -9.30 -10.44 -6.95
N ASP A 75 -9.28 -11.56 -7.70
CA ASP A 75 -8.30 -12.61 -7.46
C ASP A 75 -6.88 -12.08 -7.72
N ALA A 76 -6.14 -11.84 -6.65
CA ALA A 76 -4.77 -11.33 -6.72
C ALA A 76 -3.79 -12.27 -7.43
N ARG A 77 -4.19 -13.51 -7.72
CA ARG A 77 -3.40 -14.48 -8.51
C ARG A 77 -3.53 -14.26 -9.99
N LEU A 78 -4.60 -13.62 -10.46
CA LEU A 78 -4.80 -13.30 -11.87
C LEU A 78 -3.86 -12.15 -12.26
N PHE A 79 -3.08 -12.35 -13.32
CA PHE A 79 -2.12 -11.39 -13.82
C PHE A 79 -1.75 -11.68 -15.27
N ASP A 80 -1.81 -10.69 -16.12
CA ASP A 80 -1.33 -10.82 -17.51
C ASP A 80 0.18 -10.66 -17.57
N HIS A 81 0.90 -11.75 -17.38
CA HIS A 81 2.34 -11.76 -17.39
C HIS A 81 2.94 -11.41 -18.76
N SER A 82 2.22 -11.71 -19.85
CA SER A 82 2.69 -11.46 -21.20
C SER A 82 2.68 -9.96 -21.52
N PHE A 83 1.70 -9.23 -21.02
CA PHE A 83 1.63 -7.78 -21.13
C PHE A 83 2.85 -7.11 -20.47
N PHE A 84 3.28 -7.60 -19.32
CA PHE A 84 4.46 -7.08 -18.61
C PHE A 84 5.80 -7.73 -19.04
N GLY A 85 5.81 -8.55 -20.09
CA GLY A 85 7.01 -9.19 -20.61
C GLY A 85 7.67 -10.20 -19.65
N MET A 86 6.90 -10.75 -18.70
CA MET A 86 7.39 -11.68 -17.69
C MET A 86 7.16 -13.14 -18.08
N THR A 87 8.05 -14.02 -17.65
CA THR A 87 7.86 -15.46 -17.85
C THR A 87 6.89 -16.03 -16.83
N ARG A 88 6.16 -17.08 -17.22
CA ARG A 88 5.23 -17.78 -16.31
C ARG A 88 5.96 -18.31 -15.06
N LEU A 89 7.17 -18.86 -15.23
CA LEU A 89 7.97 -19.40 -14.14
C LEU A 89 8.29 -18.33 -13.07
N GLU A 90 8.57 -17.10 -13.51
CA GLU A 90 8.82 -15.99 -12.61
C GLU A 90 7.53 -15.56 -11.89
N VAL A 91 6.43 -15.42 -12.64
CA VAL A 91 5.15 -14.97 -12.09
C VAL A 91 4.53 -15.97 -11.12
N ASP A 92 4.73 -17.27 -11.31
CA ASP A 92 4.20 -18.30 -10.40
C ASP A 92 4.76 -18.19 -8.97
N THR A 93 5.90 -17.51 -8.79
CA THR A 93 6.53 -17.26 -7.48
C THR A 93 6.33 -15.82 -6.98
N LEU A 94 5.72 -14.97 -7.81
CA LEU A 94 5.60 -13.55 -7.52
C LEU A 94 4.53 -13.28 -6.46
N ASP A 95 4.88 -12.46 -5.49
CA ASP A 95 3.93 -11.91 -4.52
C ASP A 95 2.75 -11.26 -5.25
N PRO A 96 1.51 -11.59 -4.92
CA PRO A 96 0.33 -10.92 -5.46
C PRO A 96 0.41 -9.39 -5.36
N SER A 97 1.04 -8.87 -4.30
CA SER A 97 1.27 -7.43 -4.15
C SER A 97 2.11 -6.84 -5.30
N GLN A 98 3.18 -7.53 -5.73
CA GLN A 98 3.99 -7.07 -6.87
C GLN A 98 3.16 -7.04 -8.17
N ARG A 99 2.34 -8.06 -8.40
CA ARG A 99 1.47 -8.13 -9.60
C ARG A 99 0.51 -6.96 -9.63
N LYS A 100 -0.23 -6.75 -8.54
CA LYS A 100 -1.23 -5.69 -8.46
C LYS A 100 -0.63 -4.30 -8.46
N LEU A 101 0.56 -4.11 -7.87
CA LEU A 101 1.26 -2.83 -7.95
C LEU A 101 1.69 -2.49 -9.39
N LEU A 102 2.07 -3.46 -10.21
CA LEU A 102 2.35 -3.23 -11.64
C LEU A 102 1.09 -2.78 -12.38
N GLU A 103 -0.06 -3.45 -12.16
CA GLU A 103 -1.34 -3.10 -12.80
C GLU A 103 -1.79 -1.68 -12.41
N VAL A 104 -1.87 -1.36 -11.11
CA VAL A 104 -2.33 -0.04 -10.67
C VAL A 104 -1.35 1.09 -11.02
N THR A 105 -0.05 0.78 -11.14
CA THR A 105 0.95 1.73 -11.63
C THR A 105 0.74 2.03 -13.10
N TYR A 106 0.56 0.99 -13.92
CA TYR A 106 0.25 1.16 -15.34
C TYR A 106 -1.01 2.00 -15.55
N GLU A 107 -2.09 1.69 -14.82
CA GLU A 107 -3.33 2.46 -14.88
C GLU A 107 -3.16 3.92 -14.45
N ALA A 108 -2.34 4.18 -13.43
CA ALA A 108 -2.06 5.56 -13.02
C ALA A 108 -1.33 6.36 -14.12
N ILE A 109 -0.43 5.71 -14.88
CA ILE A 109 0.30 6.30 -16.01
C ILE A 109 -0.66 6.50 -17.19
N GLU A 110 -1.40 5.47 -17.60
CA GLU A 110 -2.36 5.52 -18.71
C GLU A 110 -3.45 6.57 -18.47
N ASN A 111 -4.01 6.60 -17.26
CA ASN A 111 -4.98 7.61 -16.85
C ASN A 111 -4.42 9.04 -16.87
N ALA A 112 -3.11 9.22 -16.78
CA ALA A 112 -2.44 10.51 -16.95
C ALA A 112 -2.34 10.94 -18.41
N GLY A 113 -2.74 10.09 -19.36
CA GLY A 113 -2.62 10.31 -20.79
C GLY A 113 -1.22 10.00 -21.32
N GLU A 114 -0.44 9.24 -20.57
CA GLU A 114 0.92 8.85 -20.95
C GLU A 114 0.97 7.38 -21.38
N THR A 115 1.90 7.06 -22.27
CA THR A 115 2.15 5.68 -22.69
C THR A 115 3.37 5.14 -21.94
N TRP A 116 3.51 3.82 -21.94
CA TRP A 116 4.68 3.15 -21.40
C TRP A 116 5.99 3.69 -22.01
N GLU A 117 5.99 3.86 -23.33
CA GLU A 117 7.14 4.36 -24.07
C GLU A 117 7.50 5.80 -23.67
N SER A 118 6.50 6.64 -23.40
CA SER A 118 6.72 8.05 -23.04
C SER A 118 7.36 8.23 -21.67
N VAL A 119 7.13 7.29 -20.74
CA VAL A 119 7.67 7.33 -19.38
C VAL A 119 8.95 6.52 -19.23
N SER A 120 9.24 5.62 -20.17
CA SER A 120 10.42 4.74 -20.14
C SER A 120 11.72 5.54 -20.19
N GLY A 121 12.67 5.20 -19.32
CA GLY A 121 13.95 5.91 -19.21
C GLY A 121 13.87 7.25 -18.49
N SER A 122 12.69 7.64 -17.98
CA SER A 122 12.52 8.89 -17.25
C SER A 122 13.15 8.85 -15.86
N ARG A 123 13.42 10.03 -15.30
CA ARG A 123 13.86 10.20 -13.91
C ARG A 123 12.67 10.09 -12.92
N THR A 124 11.78 9.13 -13.14
CA THR A 124 10.68 8.85 -12.23
C THR A 124 11.17 8.03 -11.04
N GLY A 125 10.92 8.52 -9.81
CA GLY A 125 11.18 7.78 -8.58
C GLY A 125 10.04 6.81 -8.27
N VAL A 126 10.33 5.73 -7.53
CA VAL A 126 9.34 4.76 -7.07
C VAL A 126 9.45 4.59 -5.55
N PHE A 127 8.38 4.90 -4.85
CA PHE A 127 8.32 4.87 -3.39
C PHE A 127 7.14 3.99 -2.97
N VAL A 128 7.44 2.82 -2.39
CA VAL A 128 6.41 1.86 -2.01
C VAL A 128 6.27 1.81 -0.49
N GLY A 129 5.03 1.93 0.01
CA GLY A 129 4.71 1.67 1.41
C GLY A 129 4.18 0.24 1.56
N ASN A 130 4.87 -0.60 2.33
CA ASN A 130 4.45 -1.98 2.56
C ASN A 130 4.91 -2.47 3.93
N PHE A 131 4.06 -3.21 4.65
CA PHE A 131 4.45 -3.91 5.87
C PHE A 131 4.13 -5.41 5.80
N CYS A 132 3.43 -5.85 4.76
CA CYS A 132 2.94 -7.20 4.59
C CYS A 132 4.08 -8.15 4.21
N LEU A 133 4.20 -9.27 4.92
CA LEU A 133 5.17 -10.34 4.69
C LEU A 133 4.50 -11.70 4.40
N ASP A 134 3.17 -11.71 4.23
CA ASP A 134 2.37 -12.94 4.14
C ASP A 134 2.89 -13.89 3.06
N HIS A 135 3.23 -13.37 1.88
CA HIS A 135 3.75 -14.21 0.80
C HIS A 135 5.11 -14.82 1.12
N TRP A 136 6.01 -14.05 1.73
CA TRP A 136 7.30 -14.56 2.19
C TRP A 136 7.13 -15.63 3.26
N MET A 137 6.26 -15.40 4.23
CA MET A 137 5.97 -16.37 5.30
C MET A 137 5.45 -17.70 4.73
N ILE A 138 4.55 -17.64 3.75
CA ILE A 138 4.01 -18.85 3.09
C ILE A 138 5.13 -19.58 2.32
N GLN A 139 5.94 -18.85 1.54
CA GLN A 139 7.01 -19.48 0.75
C GLN A 139 8.13 -20.06 1.63
N SER A 140 8.38 -19.50 2.80
CA SER A 140 9.43 -19.96 3.71
C SER A 140 9.03 -21.16 4.59
N GLN A 141 7.83 -21.71 4.44
CA GLN A 141 7.38 -22.87 5.21
C GLN A 141 8.01 -24.19 4.75
N ASP A 142 8.44 -24.30 3.49
CA ASP A 142 9.03 -25.50 2.91
C ASP A 142 10.34 -25.15 2.17
N TRP A 143 11.46 -25.35 2.86
CA TRP A 143 12.79 -25.13 2.32
C TRP A 143 13.36 -26.37 1.59
N ASP A 144 12.69 -27.52 1.66
CA ASP A 144 13.10 -28.73 0.95
C ASP A 144 12.74 -28.64 -0.54
N ASN A 145 11.82 -27.73 -0.89
CA ASN A 145 11.42 -27.47 -2.28
C ASN A 145 11.44 -25.97 -2.61
N PRO A 146 12.61 -25.32 -2.63
CA PRO A 146 12.73 -23.89 -2.92
C PRO A 146 12.31 -23.61 -4.36
N ARG A 147 11.41 -22.64 -4.54
CA ARG A 147 10.99 -22.22 -5.88
C ARG A 147 12.06 -21.33 -6.51
N PRO A 148 12.35 -21.48 -7.83
CA PRO A 148 13.10 -20.48 -8.57
C PRO A 148 12.47 -19.09 -8.38
N TYR A 149 13.27 -18.06 -8.30
CA TYR A 149 12.80 -16.68 -8.08
C TYR A 149 12.09 -16.40 -6.73
N ALA A 150 12.10 -17.31 -5.76
CA ALA A 150 11.41 -17.09 -4.46
C ALA A 150 11.85 -15.77 -3.80
N PHE A 151 13.15 -15.47 -3.81
CA PHE A 151 13.67 -14.25 -3.21
C PHE A 151 13.21 -12.99 -3.96
N THR A 152 13.32 -12.95 -5.27
CA THR A 152 12.86 -11.81 -6.08
C THR A 152 11.35 -11.74 -6.20
N GLY A 153 10.67 -12.85 -5.98
CA GLY A 153 9.22 -12.93 -5.96
C GLY A 153 8.58 -12.41 -4.66
N ALA A 154 9.30 -12.51 -3.52
CA ALA A 154 8.73 -12.21 -2.20
C ALA A 154 9.51 -11.18 -1.38
N GLY A 155 10.71 -10.77 -1.83
CA GLY A 155 11.52 -9.78 -1.12
C GLY A 155 10.88 -8.40 -1.12
N THR A 156 10.82 -7.75 0.05
CA THR A 156 10.22 -6.42 0.19
C THR A 156 10.90 -5.35 -0.65
N SER A 157 12.23 -5.43 -0.81
CA SER A 157 13.01 -4.54 -1.67
C SER A 157 12.78 -4.76 -3.18
N ILE A 158 11.95 -5.72 -3.56
CA ILE A 158 11.64 -5.98 -4.97
C ILE A 158 10.30 -5.34 -5.37
N LEU A 159 9.47 -4.93 -4.43
CA LEU A 159 8.20 -4.25 -4.72
C LEU A 159 8.42 -3.00 -5.58
N GLU A 160 9.25 -2.08 -5.12
CA GLU A 160 9.60 -0.86 -5.85
C GLU A 160 10.52 -1.12 -7.03
N ASN A 161 11.51 -2.02 -6.85
CA ASN A 161 12.49 -2.32 -7.90
C ASN A 161 11.83 -3.03 -9.09
N ARG A 162 10.80 -3.83 -8.86
CA ARG A 162 10.01 -4.46 -9.93
C ARG A 162 9.32 -3.41 -10.79
N ILE A 163 8.72 -2.40 -10.18
CA ILE A 163 8.09 -1.29 -10.90
C ILE A 163 9.15 -0.54 -11.71
N SER A 164 10.26 -0.16 -11.05
CA SER A 164 11.36 0.56 -11.71
C SER A 164 11.94 -0.24 -12.89
N TYR A 165 12.12 -1.54 -12.72
CA TYR A 165 12.65 -2.43 -13.75
C TYR A 165 11.70 -2.56 -14.95
N ILE A 166 10.42 -2.84 -14.71
CA ILE A 166 9.44 -3.07 -15.76
C ILE A 166 9.20 -1.80 -16.57
N PHE A 167 9.04 -0.64 -15.94
CA PHE A 167 8.79 0.64 -16.61
C PHE A 167 10.08 1.37 -17.02
N PHE A 168 11.25 0.81 -16.69
CA PHE A 168 12.56 1.42 -16.94
C PHE A 168 12.68 2.82 -16.33
N PHE A 169 12.27 2.98 -15.07
CA PHE A 169 12.44 4.22 -14.32
C PHE A 169 13.85 4.35 -13.73
N GLN A 170 14.41 5.55 -13.75
CA GLN A 170 15.80 5.82 -13.35
C GLN A 170 15.93 6.72 -12.12
N GLY A 171 14.83 7.10 -11.49
CA GLY A 171 14.83 7.85 -10.24
C GLY A 171 15.08 6.97 -9.01
N PRO A 172 15.08 7.57 -7.81
CA PRO A 172 15.19 6.82 -6.55
C PRO A 172 14.11 5.73 -6.43
N SER A 173 14.49 4.55 -5.92
CA SER A 173 13.59 3.40 -5.81
C SER A 173 13.75 2.77 -4.44
N LEU A 174 12.69 2.78 -3.61
CA LEU A 174 12.76 2.27 -2.24
C LEU A 174 11.39 1.84 -1.69
N THR A 175 11.40 0.84 -0.82
CA THR A 175 10.25 0.45 0.01
C THR A 175 10.42 0.94 1.45
N VAL A 176 9.34 1.42 2.03
CA VAL A 176 9.27 1.92 3.41
C VAL A 176 8.31 1.05 4.21
N ASP A 177 8.76 0.60 5.38
CA ASP A 177 7.91 -0.04 6.37
C ASP A 177 7.87 0.80 7.66
N THR A 178 6.73 1.41 7.90
CA THR A 178 6.33 2.05 9.15
C THR A 178 4.94 1.59 9.57
N ALA A 179 4.64 0.33 9.30
CA ALA A 179 3.35 -0.32 9.50
C ALA A 179 2.20 0.42 8.76
N CYS A 180 1.11 0.73 9.43
CA CYS A 180 -0.08 1.37 8.83
C CYS A 180 0.22 2.73 8.17
N SER A 181 1.29 3.41 8.55
CA SER A 181 1.68 4.72 8.01
C SER A 181 2.64 4.65 6.81
N SER A 182 3.04 3.46 6.36
CA SER A 182 4.06 3.25 5.33
C SER A 182 3.80 4.05 4.05
N SER A 183 2.56 4.05 3.55
CA SER A 183 2.18 4.79 2.35
C SER A 183 2.33 6.32 2.50
N MET A 184 2.04 6.85 3.70
CA MET A 184 2.18 8.29 3.96
C MET A 184 3.66 8.70 4.12
N TYR A 185 4.50 7.83 4.69
CA TYR A 185 5.94 8.03 4.69
C TYR A 185 6.52 7.96 3.28
N ALA A 186 6.11 6.98 2.48
CA ALA A 186 6.49 6.89 1.07
C ALA A 186 6.11 8.17 0.30
N LEU A 187 4.89 8.69 0.51
CA LEU A 187 4.44 9.96 -0.05
C LEU A 187 5.33 11.14 0.37
N HIS A 188 5.65 11.23 1.66
CA HIS A 188 6.52 12.30 2.17
C HIS A 188 7.92 12.25 1.54
N LEU A 189 8.51 11.08 1.44
CA LEU A 189 9.82 10.90 0.81
C LEU A 189 9.78 11.24 -0.69
N ALA A 190 8.74 10.81 -1.41
CA ALA A 190 8.56 11.15 -2.82
C ALA A 190 8.43 12.67 -3.05
N VAL A 191 7.62 13.35 -2.23
CA VAL A 191 7.46 14.82 -2.30
C VAL A 191 8.79 15.52 -2.07
N ASN A 192 9.57 15.07 -1.08
CA ASN A 192 10.88 15.65 -0.79
C ASN A 192 11.90 15.35 -1.91
N ALA A 193 11.91 14.14 -2.48
CA ALA A 193 12.78 13.79 -3.61
C ALA A 193 12.49 14.65 -4.85
N ILE A 194 11.21 14.90 -5.17
CA ILE A 194 10.83 15.82 -6.25
C ILE A 194 11.30 17.23 -5.96
N ARG A 195 11.13 17.74 -4.75
CA ARG A 195 11.56 19.09 -4.33
C ARG A 195 13.07 19.25 -4.32
N ALA A 196 13.81 18.21 -3.94
CA ALA A 196 15.28 18.20 -3.97
C ALA A 196 15.85 18.08 -5.39
N GLY A 197 15.01 17.71 -6.38
CA GLY A 197 15.45 17.46 -7.76
C GLY A 197 16.09 16.09 -7.95
N ASP A 198 15.94 15.16 -7.01
CA ASP A 198 16.40 13.77 -7.14
C ASP A 198 15.62 13.02 -8.23
N CYS A 199 14.37 13.41 -8.44
CA CYS A 199 13.51 12.91 -9.52
C CYS A 199 12.58 14.02 -10.02
N ASP A 200 12.06 13.86 -11.25
CA ASP A 200 11.16 14.83 -11.89
C ASP A 200 9.69 14.50 -11.68
N SER A 201 9.42 13.21 -11.45
CA SER A 201 8.12 12.64 -11.14
C SER A 201 8.31 11.45 -10.20
N ALA A 202 7.23 10.97 -9.61
CA ALA A 202 7.29 9.81 -8.73
C ALA A 202 6.00 8.98 -8.77
N ILE A 203 6.16 7.67 -8.72
CA ILE A 203 5.10 6.72 -8.35
C ILE A 203 5.19 6.51 -6.85
N VAL A 204 4.10 6.79 -6.15
CA VAL A 204 3.92 6.39 -4.75
C VAL A 204 2.87 5.29 -4.71
N ALA A 205 3.27 4.10 -4.30
CA ALA A 205 2.41 2.94 -4.31
C ALA A 205 2.35 2.25 -2.95
N SER A 206 1.34 1.44 -2.73
CA SER A 206 1.20 0.68 -1.50
C SER A 206 0.34 -0.55 -1.72
N ALA A 207 0.67 -1.62 -1.00
CA ALA A 207 -0.05 -2.88 -1.05
C ALA A 207 -0.28 -3.45 0.35
N ASN A 208 -1.40 -4.15 0.52
CA ASN A 208 -1.63 -5.04 1.63
C ASN A 208 -2.44 -6.25 1.15
N TRP A 209 -1.88 -7.43 1.33
CA TRP A 209 -2.50 -8.72 1.02
C TRP A 209 -2.56 -9.58 2.28
N ILE A 210 -3.67 -10.27 2.51
CA ILE A 210 -3.93 -11.07 3.72
C ILE A 210 -4.02 -12.53 3.31
N ALA A 211 -3.02 -13.34 3.66
CA ALA A 211 -3.00 -14.75 3.30
C ALA A 211 -2.34 -15.66 4.37
N ASP A 212 -1.47 -15.12 5.22
CA ASP A 212 -0.82 -15.91 6.26
C ASP A 212 -1.60 -15.92 7.57
N THR A 213 -1.95 -17.10 8.04
CA THR A 213 -2.69 -17.28 9.30
C THR A 213 -1.87 -16.92 10.52
N GLY A 214 -0.55 -17.09 10.47
CA GLY A 214 0.36 -16.76 11.57
C GLY A 214 0.40 -15.26 11.84
N VAL A 215 0.47 -14.43 10.80
CA VAL A 215 0.40 -12.96 10.93
C VAL A 215 -0.95 -12.54 11.52
N GLN A 216 -2.04 -13.14 11.06
CA GLN A 216 -3.38 -12.85 11.57
C GLN A 216 -3.53 -13.24 13.05
N ILE A 217 -3.04 -14.41 13.45
CA ILE A 217 -3.04 -14.87 14.84
C ILE A 217 -2.18 -13.96 15.70
N ALA A 218 -0.98 -13.58 15.25
CA ALA A 218 -0.08 -12.71 16.00
C ALA A 218 -0.72 -11.34 16.31
N LEU A 219 -1.40 -10.75 15.33
CA LEU A 219 -2.13 -9.48 15.52
C LEU A 219 -3.34 -9.64 16.45
N ASP A 220 -4.06 -10.77 16.38
CA ASP A 220 -5.14 -11.07 17.30
C ASP A 220 -4.64 -11.19 18.75
N LYS A 221 -3.53 -11.92 18.97
CA LYS A 221 -2.92 -12.07 20.29
C LYS A 221 -2.32 -10.78 20.83
N LEU A 222 -1.96 -9.83 19.96
CA LEU A 222 -1.56 -8.48 20.38
C LEU A 222 -2.75 -7.65 20.91
N GLY A 223 -3.99 -8.11 20.71
CA GLY A 223 -5.20 -7.45 21.19
C GLY A 223 -5.52 -6.13 20.47
N VAL A 224 -5.09 -5.99 19.21
CA VAL A 224 -5.34 -4.80 18.39
C VAL A 224 -6.47 -5.01 17.38
N LEU A 225 -6.84 -6.26 17.11
CA LEU A 225 -7.91 -6.61 16.19
C LEU A 225 -9.26 -6.70 16.91
N SER A 226 -10.31 -6.26 16.22
CA SER A 226 -11.69 -6.37 16.69
C SER A 226 -12.20 -7.82 16.55
N ALA A 227 -12.70 -8.40 17.62
CA ALA A 227 -13.31 -9.72 17.61
C ALA A 227 -14.54 -9.80 16.69
N SER A 228 -15.27 -8.69 16.52
CA SER A 228 -16.38 -8.57 15.58
C SER A 228 -15.92 -8.42 14.12
N SER A 229 -14.61 -8.33 13.86
CA SER A 229 -14.01 -8.04 12.55
C SER A 229 -14.53 -6.74 11.92
N ARG A 230 -14.85 -5.72 12.75
CA ARG A 230 -15.39 -4.42 12.33
C ARG A 230 -14.61 -3.27 12.96
N CYS A 231 -14.56 -2.15 12.26
CA CYS A 231 -14.06 -0.90 12.79
C CYS A 231 -15.24 -0.07 13.31
N HIS A 232 -15.31 0.15 14.62
CA HIS A 232 -16.35 0.96 15.26
C HIS A 232 -15.83 2.37 15.56
N THR A 233 -15.39 3.08 14.50
CA THR A 233 -14.79 4.41 14.60
C THR A 233 -15.75 5.41 15.26
N PHE A 234 -15.28 6.08 16.32
CA PHE A 234 -16.06 7.01 17.16
C PHE A 234 -17.24 6.40 17.92
N ASP A 235 -17.38 5.08 17.99
CA ASP A 235 -18.40 4.38 18.73
C ASP A 235 -17.85 3.90 20.09
N ALA A 236 -18.70 3.88 21.12
CA ALA A 236 -18.35 3.34 22.44
C ALA A 236 -18.03 1.82 22.41
N ARG A 237 -18.46 1.12 21.37
CA ARG A 237 -18.16 -0.30 21.13
C ARG A 237 -16.80 -0.54 20.49
N ALA A 238 -15.99 0.51 20.26
CA ALA A 238 -14.66 0.35 19.65
C ALA A 238 -13.79 -0.59 20.50
N GLU A 239 -13.39 -1.71 19.90
CA GLU A 239 -12.65 -2.81 20.55
C GLU A 239 -11.39 -3.22 19.78
N GLY A 240 -11.06 -2.52 18.71
CA GLY A 240 -9.95 -2.82 17.81
C GLY A 240 -10.31 -2.44 16.38
N TYR A 241 -9.49 -2.88 15.43
CA TYR A 241 -9.75 -2.66 14.00
C TYR A 241 -9.94 -3.98 13.24
N ALA A 242 -10.61 -3.92 12.09
CA ALA A 242 -10.61 -5.02 11.12
C ALA A 242 -9.50 -4.77 10.11
N ARG A 243 -8.78 -5.84 9.72
CA ARG A 243 -7.80 -5.75 8.64
C ARG A 243 -8.49 -5.49 7.29
N GLY A 244 -7.74 -4.97 6.35
CA GLY A 244 -8.20 -4.76 4.99
C GLY A 244 -7.09 -4.97 3.98
N GLU A 245 -7.45 -5.46 2.81
CA GLU A 245 -6.57 -5.54 1.65
C GLU A 245 -6.70 -4.28 0.81
N GLY A 246 -5.77 -4.09 -0.08
CA GLY A 246 -5.83 -3.05 -1.08
C GLY A 246 -4.50 -2.80 -1.74
N TYR A 247 -4.60 -2.26 -2.94
CA TYR A 247 -3.47 -1.90 -3.78
C TYR A 247 -3.75 -0.52 -4.36
N GLY A 248 -2.76 0.37 -4.31
CA GLY A 248 -2.94 1.70 -4.88
C GLY A 248 -1.64 2.30 -5.34
N ALA A 249 -1.73 3.12 -6.36
CA ALA A 249 -0.64 3.93 -6.87
C ALA A 249 -1.14 5.34 -7.19
N ILE A 250 -0.32 6.35 -6.85
CA ILE A 250 -0.53 7.72 -7.28
C ILE A 250 0.69 8.19 -8.08
N TYR A 251 0.45 8.94 -9.13
CA TYR A 251 1.49 9.49 -9.97
C TYR A 251 1.65 10.98 -9.66
N LEU A 252 2.86 11.34 -9.25
CA LEU A 252 3.24 12.69 -8.84
C LEU A 252 4.17 13.32 -9.88
N LYS A 253 4.04 14.63 -10.09
CA LYS A 253 4.95 15.43 -10.93
C LYS A 253 5.24 16.79 -10.31
N ARG A 254 6.37 17.38 -10.72
CA ARG A 254 6.53 18.83 -10.54
C ARG A 254 5.43 19.56 -11.30
N PRO A 255 4.83 20.63 -10.75
CA PRO A 255 3.77 21.36 -11.43
C PRO A 255 4.17 21.90 -12.80
N SER A 256 5.39 22.41 -12.93
CA SER A 256 5.93 22.89 -14.20
C SER A 256 5.94 21.81 -15.27
N LEU A 257 6.40 20.59 -14.93
CA LEU A 257 6.42 19.46 -15.83
C LEU A 257 5.00 18.98 -16.18
N ALA A 258 4.09 18.95 -15.19
CA ALA A 258 2.70 18.56 -15.42
C ALA A 258 2.00 19.52 -16.40
N ILE A 259 2.27 20.83 -16.28
CA ILE A 259 1.72 21.85 -17.19
C ILE A 259 2.32 21.71 -18.59
N GLU A 260 3.66 21.58 -18.68
CA GLU A 260 4.37 21.42 -19.96
C GLU A 260 3.86 20.18 -20.74
N GLN A 261 3.67 19.07 -20.05
CA GLN A 261 3.19 17.82 -20.63
C GLN A 261 1.67 17.76 -20.75
N GLN A 262 0.95 18.83 -20.38
CA GLN A 262 -0.51 18.87 -20.37
C GLN A 262 -1.15 17.73 -19.55
N SER A 263 -0.44 17.24 -18.54
CA SER A 263 -0.93 16.21 -17.64
C SER A 263 -2.09 16.74 -16.79
N PRO A 264 -3.19 15.98 -16.66
CA PRO A 264 -4.34 16.45 -15.88
C PRO A 264 -4.03 16.43 -14.38
N ILE A 265 -4.02 17.60 -13.76
CA ILE A 265 -3.76 17.75 -12.32
C ILE A 265 -5.05 17.54 -11.54
N ARG A 266 -5.05 16.59 -10.59
CA ARG A 266 -6.19 16.30 -9.70
C ARG A 266 -6.13 17.08 -8.40
N ALA A 267 -4.94 17.24 -7.84
CA ALA A 267 -4.72 17.98 -6.60
C ALA A 267 -3.27 18.45 -6.50
N MET A 268 -3.04 19.41 -5.59
CA MET A 268 -1.72 19.93 -5.29
C MET A 268 -1.36 19.64 -3.83
N ILE A 269 -0.24 18.94 -3.61
CA ILE A 269 0.31 18.70 -2.29
C ILE A 269 1.16 19.92 -1.92
N ARG A 270 0.68 20.72 -0.98
CA ARG A 270 1.35 21.94 -0.53
C ARG A 270 2.39 21.67 0.56
N GLY A 271 2.16 20.65 1.39
CA GLY A 271 3.06 20.26 2.45
C GLY A 271 2.80 18.85 2.93
N THR A 272 3.84 18.23 3.46
CA THR A 272 3.78 16.92 4.12
C THR A 272 4.65 16.97 5.36
N ALA A 273 4.26 16.25 6.42
CA ALA A 273 5.06 16.10 7.63
C ALA A 273 4.96 14.69 8.18
N ILE A 274 6.00 14.24 8.84
CA ILE A 274 6.07 12.96 9.55
C ILE A 274 6.59 13.19 10.96
N ASN A 275 6.14 12.36 11.91
CA ASN A 275 6.60 12.39 13.29
C ASN A 275 6.54 11.00 13.92
N SER A 276 6.98 10.90 15.17
CA SER A 276 6.78 9.72 16.01
C SER A 276 6.22 10.12 17.37
N ASN A 277 5.53 9.20 18.06
CA ASN A 277 4.99 9.44 19.39
C ASN A 277 6.07 9.52 20.48
N GLY A 278 7.29 9.07 20.18
CA GLY A 278 8.32 8.90 21.20
C GLY A 278 7.93 7.85 22.25
N ARG A 279 8.36 8.04 23.49
CA ARG A 279 8.04 7.13 24.59
C ARG A 279 6.63 7.35 25.12
N THR A 280 5.79 6.31 25.02
CA THR A 280 4.41 6.29 25.52
C THR A 280 4.24 5.27 26.66
N GLY A 281 3.03 5.09 27.18
CA GLY A 281 2.71 4.09 28.20
C GLY A 281 2.80 2.62 27.73
N GLY A 282 3.03 2.40 26.43
CA GLY A 282 3.26 1.10 25.80
C GLY A 282 3.54 1.32 24.32
N ILE A 283 4.33 0.44 23.68
CA ILE A 283 4.77 0.60 22.29
C ILE A 283 3.60 0.68 21.29
N THR A 284 2.48 0.04 21.59
CA THR A 284 1.27 0.05 20.77
C THR A 284 0.27 1.15 21.14
N ARG A 285 0.56 1.97 22.16
CA ARG A 285 -0.35 2.99 22.67
C ARG A 285 -0.03 4.36 22.08
N PRO A 286 -1.01 5.06 21.47
CA PRO A 286 -0.83 6.42 21.03
C PRO A 286 -0.64 7.37 22.22
N THR A 287 -0.04 8.54 21.99
CA THR A 287 0.10 9.58 23.00
C THR A 287 -1.26 10.19 23.29
N ILE A 288 -1.69 10.15 24.58
CA ILE A 288 -2.86 10.87 25.05
C ILE A 288 -2.44 12.29 25.46
N GLY A 289 -3.08 13.33 24.92
CA GLY A 289 -3.00 14.70 25.44
C GLY A 289 -1.83 15.57 24.97
N ARG A 290 -0.96 15.11 24.07
CA ARG A 290 -0.12 16.01 23.27
C ARG A 290 -0.77 16.17 21.91
N GLY A 291 -1.62 17.19 21.77
CA GLY A 291 -2.01 17.68 20.46
C GLY A 291 -0.76 17.79 19.61
N LEU A 292 -0.86 17.43 18.35
CA LEU A 292 0.20 17.61 17.37
C LEU A 292 0.65 19.07 17.51
N GLY A 293 1.74 19.31 18.22
CA GLY A 293 2.39 20.60 18.32
C GLY A 293 3.01 20.88 16.96
N PHE A 294 2.18 21.22 16.00
CA PHE A 294 2.64 22.01 14.87
C PHE A 294 3.06 23.35 15.48
N GLY A 295 4.37 23.60 15.55
CA GLY A 295 4.87 24.90 15.95
C GLY A 295 4.20 26.00 15.14
N PRO A 296 4.14 27.25 15.63
CA PRO A 296 3.55 28.38 14.91
C PRO A 296 4.34 28.63 13.64
N GLY A 297 3.95 28.01 12.54
CA GLY A 297 4.67 28.09 11.26
C GLY A 297 4.13 27.21 10.13
N PHE A 298 2.94 26.58 10.29
CA PHE A 298 2.25 25.89 9.19
C PHE A 298 0.97 26.61 8.81
#